data_5693075dc26e53891db71f40cd27ee50
#
_entry.id   5693075dc26e53891db71f40cd27ee50
#
_cell.length_a   1.000
_cell.length_b   1.000
_cell.length_c   1.000
_cell.angle_alpha   90.00
_cell.angle_beta   90.00
_cell.angle_gamma   90.00
#
_symmetry.space_group_name_H-M   'P 1'
#
loop_
_entity.id
_entity.type
_entity.pdbx_description
1 polymer ?
#
loop_
_entity_poly.entity_id
_entity_poly.type
_entity_poly.pdbx_seq_one_letter_code
_entity_poly.pdbx_strand_id
1 'polypeptide(L)'
;MVMESVHIVPLAGEKPSQFAERVGRGYADASIQKDKKHKGQFFTPLAISRFMGDLATPSGKKSVSVLDPGCGLAILSCALIEHLVEDSKLETIALMLYETDKNVVPLTRLVLSYLQEWCKEQGLRLDYQLNESDFVLDQCECLDGADTIFGAMNIGERFDYIISNPPYFKLAKDDVHTRSCASIVDGQTNIYALFMAICAKLLEDDGQMIFITPRSFASGRYFQSFRDFLFGHVHIDLIHLFNTRKDTFSKDEVLQELVIMRMHPAGKVKNITVSFSQGIRDLDHPYQKEYPAANIVDVASDEKVVYLPVDGRDEAILSLFRSWDGNMEKYGIKISTGPVVAFRAYDFIVSEPGEDTVPLYWLHNVVKMLCDHPVQKKDKGQYIKVTSETKAALLPNKNYVLLRRFSSKDDSSRLVAAPYFGNMAQYEHVGIENKLNYIYRPKGHLRRDEVMGLTALLDSEMFDAYFRTFNGNINVSATELRMMPLPPIETIREIGRKIILRNNYSIDFINDLVLDYFKIQ
;
A
#
# COMPACT_ATOMS: atom_id res chain seq x y z
N MET A 1 17.30 21.44 24.84
CA MET A 1 16.65 22.63 25.45
C MET A 1 15.39 22.11 26.10
N VAL A 2 15.42 21.90 27.40
CA VAL A 2 14.33 21.35 28.21
C VAL A 2 13.18 22.36 28.10
N MET A 3 12.00 21.90 27.66
CA MET A 3 10.76 22.70 27.78
C MET A 3 10.65 23.10 29.26
N GLU A 4 10.72 24.41 29.54
CA GLU A 4 10.31 24.94 30.84
C GLU A 4 8.91 24.37 31.14
N SER A 5 8.71 23.91 32.34
CA SER A 5 7.53 23.21 32.83
C SER A 5 6.26 24.09 32.71
N VAL A 6 5.70 24.15 31.51
CA VAL A 6 4.32 24.54 31.38
C VAL A 6 3.52 23.39 32.02
N HIS A 7 2.87 23.65 33.14
CA HIS A 7 1.92 22.73 33.74
C HIS A 7 0.75 22.54 32.76
N ILE A 8 0.90 21.56 31.83
CA ILE A 8 -0.16 21.18 30.90
C ILE A 8 -1.15 20.36 31.72
N VAL A 9 -2.24 21.01 32.16
CA VAL A 9 -3.35 20.34 32.86
C VAL A 9 -4.55 20.16 31.93
N PRO A 10 -5.38 19.15 32.14
CA PRO A 10 -6.63 18.99 31.43
C PRO A 10 -7.57 20.19 31.67
N LEU A 11 -8.35 20.55 30.66
CA LEU A 11 -9.39 21.58 30.77
C LEU A 11 -10.68 20.98 31.32
N ALA A 12 -11.53 21.79 31.94
CA ALA A 12 -12.81 21.33 32.45
C ALA A 12 -13.66 20.71 31.33
N GLY A 13 -14.07 19.44 31.50
CA GLY A 13 -14.86 18.70 30.51
C GLY A 13 -14.08 18.22 29.28
N GLU A 14 -12.76 18.39 29.23
CA GLU A 14 -11.93 17.89 28.13
C GLU A 14 -11.85 16.35 28.21
N LYS A 15 -12.15 15.65 27.11
CA LYS A 15 -11.96 14.20 27.05
C LYS A 15 -10.47 13.83 26.91
N PRO A 16 -10.02 12.64 27.36
CA PRO A 16 -8.63 12.22 27.27
C PRO A 16 -8.03 12.27 25.86
N SER A 17 -8.79 11.90 24.82
CA SER A 17 -8.34 12.01 23.42
C SER A 17 -8.11 13.44 22.96
N GLN A 18 -8.94 14.40 23.43
CA GLN A 18 -8.77 15.82 23.16
C GLN A 18 -7.54 16.39 23.87
N PHE A 19 -7.32 15.98 25.12
CA PHE A 19 -6.13 16.34 25.89
C PHE A 19 -4.86 15.84 25.22
N ALA A 20 -4.85 14.56 24.78
CA ALA A 20 -3.72 13.98 24.02
C ALA A 20 -3.42 14.76 22.73
N GLU A 21 -4.44 15.13 21.95
CA GLU A 21 -4.27 15.95 20.75
C GLU A 21 -3.67 17.33 21.08
N ARG A 22 -4.16 17.99 22.11
CA ARG A 22 -3.67 19.31 22.53
C ARG A 22 -2.21 19.25 22.99
N VAL A 23 -1.83 18.24 23.77
CA VAL A 23 -0.44 17.98 24.16
C VAL A 23 0.43 17.75 22.92
N GLY A 24 -0.06 16.95 21.96
CA GLY A 24 0.62 16.66 20.70
C GLY A 24 0.86 17.87 19.81
N ARG A 25 -0.11 18.77 19.71
CA ARG A 25 0.04 20.06 18.99
C ARG A 25 1.14 20.90 19.63
N GLY A 26 1.13 21.05 20.96
CA GLY A 26 2.17 21.79 21.67
C GLY A 26 3.58 21.21 21.46
N TYR A 27 3.71 19.89 21.46
CA TYR A 27 4.99 19.22 21.15
C TYR A 27 5.40 19.42 19.69
N ALA A 28 4.46 19.33 18.75
CA ALA A 28 4.70 19.51 17.32
C ALA A 28 5.21 20.91 16.98
N ASP A 29 4.67 21.93 17.60
CA ASP A 29 5.05 23.33 17.38
C ASP A 29 6.43 23.66 17.98
N ALA A 30 6.84 22.93 19.03
CA ALA A 30 8.13 23.11 19.71
C ALA A 30 9.29 22.30 19.06
N SER A 31 8.99 21.28 18.25
CA SER A 31 10.01 20.37 17.69
C SER A 31 10.44 20.75 16.27
N ILE A 32 11.75 20.63 15.97
CA ILE A 32 12.33 20.94 14.65
C ILE A 32 11.92 19.86 13.64
N GLN A 33 11.34 20.25 12.50
CA GLN A 33 10.78 19.37 11.44
C GLN A 33 11.74 18.29 10.89
N LYS A 34 13.06 18.45 11.01
CA LYS A 34 14.04 17.49 10.45
C LYS A 34 14.04 16.13 11.14
N ASP A 35 13.80 16.07 12.45
CA ASP A 35 13.87 14.81 13.20
C ASP A 35 12.64 13.92 13.00
N LYS A 36 11.48 14.50 12.67
CA LYS A 36 10.23 13.79 12.44
C LYS A 36 10.24 12.89 11.21
N LYS A 37 10.83 13.36 10.09
CA LYS A 37 10.90 12.59 8.83
C LYS A 37 11.76 11.33 8.95
N HIS A 38 12.79 11.34 9.79
CA HIS A 38 13.68 10.20 9.99
C HIS A 38 13.08 9.10 10.86
N LYS A 39 12.15 9.42 11.76
CA LYS A 39 11.54 8.46 12.69
C LYS A 39 10.18 7.93 12.25
N GLY A 40 9.61 8.43 11.15
CA GLY A 40 8.27 8.04 10.67
C GLY A 40 7.15 8.32 11.68
N GLN A 41 7.36 9.26 12.62
CA GLN A 41 6.41 9.61 13.68
C GLN A 41 5.38 10.62 13.18
N PHE A 42 4.12 10.18 13.14
CA PHE A 42 2.98 11.02 12.79
C PHE A 42 1.92 10.86 13.87
N PHE A 43 1.61 11.94 14.59
CA PHE A 43 0.50 11.91 15.53
C PHE A 43 -0.83 11.80 14.77
N THR A 44 -1.65 10.85 15.18
CA THR A 44 -2.95 10.62 14.57
C THR A 44 -3.89 11.79 14.89
N PRO A 45 -4.55 12.44 13.91
CA PRO A 45 -5.55 13.45 14.17
C PRO A 45 -6.71 12.90 15.01
N LEU A 46 -7.27 13.75 15.89
CA LEU A 46 -8.36 13.37 16.79
C LEU A 46 -9.56 12.74 16.08
N ALA A 47 -9.96 13.28 14.92
CA ALA A 47 -11.09 12.75 14.16
C ALA A 47 -10.82 11.31 13.67
N ILE A 48 -9.60 11.02 13.22
CA ILE A 48 -9.20 9.65 12.83
C ILE A 48 -9.15 8.75 14.06
N SER A 49 -8.61 9.22 15.18
CA SER A 49 -8.52 8.42 16.41
C SER A 49 -9.90 8.04 16.94
N ARG A 50 -10.85 8.98 16.93
CA ARG A 50 -12.24 8.71 17.30
C ARG A 50 -12.89 7.73 16.36
N PHE A 51 -12.78 7.96 15.05
CA PHE A 51 -13.30 7.02 14.05
C PHE A 51 -12.75 5.60 14.26
N MET A 52 -11.44 5.45 14.51
CA MET A 52 -10.85 4.15 14.79
C MET A 52 -11.35 3.53 16.10
N GLY A 53 -11.51 4.34 17.15
CA GLY A 53 -12.10 3.89 18.42
C GLY A 53 -13.54 3.40 18.25
N ASP A 54 -14.35 4.16 17.51
CA ASP A 54 -15.77 3.84 17.24
C ASP A 54 -15.96 2.59 16.36
N LEU A 55 -14.91 2.13 15.66
CA LEU A 55 -14.95 0.85 14.94
C LEU A 55 -14.93 -0.36 15.86
N ALA A 56 -14.48 -0.22 17.12
CA ALA A 56 -14.47 -1.32 18.07
C ALA A 56 -15.90 -1.74 18.44
N THR A 57 -16.15 -3.04 18.43
CA THR A 57 -17.43 -3.59 18.91
C THR A 57 -17.26 -4.01 20.38
N PRO A 58 -18.10 -3.55 21.29
CA PRO A 58 -18.04 -3.99 22.69
C PRO A 58 -18.09 -5.50 22.84
N SER A 59 -17.18 -6.07 23.63
CA SER A 59 -17.09 -7.53 23.81
C SER A 59 -18.15 -8.07 24.75
N GLY A 60 -18.79 -7.23 25.56
CA GLY A 60 -19.70 -7.62 26.64
C GLY A 60 -19.00 -8.30 27.81
N LYS A 61 -17.65 -8.26 27.87
CA LYS A 61 -16.83 -8.77 28.97
C LYS A 61 -16.77 -7.76 30.12
N LYS A 62 -16.60 -8.24 31.35
CA LYS A 62 -16.37 -7.36 32.51
C LYS A 62 -14.94 -6.82 32.59
N SER A 63 -14.00 -7.54 32.04
CA SER A 63 -12.59 -7.17 32.00
C SER A 63 -12.05 -7.38 30.59
N VAL A 64 -11.34 -6.39 30.06
CA VAL A 64 -10.72 -6.46 28.75
C VAL A 64 -9.26 -6.05 28.79
N SER A 65 -8.47 -6.62 27.90
CA SER A 65 -7.08 -6.28 27.68
C SER A 65 -6.93 -5.49 26.35
N VAL A 66 -6.13 -4.43 26.38
CA VAL A 66 -5.90 -3.53 25.24
C VAL A 66 -4.40 -3.40 24.98
N LEU A 67 -3.98 -3.48 23.71
CA LEU A 67 -2.61 -3.21 23.26
C LEU A 67 -2.56 -2.04 22.28
N ASP A 68 -1.61 -1.11 22.52
CA ASP A 68 -1.25 -0.03 21.61
C ASP A 68 0.28 -0.07 21.37
N PRO A 69 0.73 -0.78 20.32
CA PRO A 69 2.14 -1.10 20.12
C PRO A 69 2.91 0.02 19.39
N GLY A 70 2.88 1.20 19.80
CA GLY A 70 3.50 2.38 19.18
C GLY A 70 2.63 3.59 19.41
N CYS A 71 2.29 3.74 20.71
CA CYS A 71 1.19 4.57 21.14
C CYS A 71 1.40 6.08 20.94
N GLY A 72 2.65 6.56 20.73
CA GLY A 72 2.92 7.98 20.73
C GLY A 72 2.39 8.63 22.00
N LEU A 73 1.43 9.54 21.86
CA LEU A 73 0.75 10.19 22.99
C LEU A 73 -0.51 9.44 23.47
N ALA A 74 -0.66 8.18 23.12
CA ALA A 74 -1.79 7.33 23.47
C ALA A 74 -3.18 7.87 23.03
N ILE A 75 -3.23 8.68 21.97
CA ILE A 75 -4.49 9.25 21.48
C ILE A 75 -5.47 8.18 20.99
N LEU A 76 -4.96 7.11 20.35
CA LEU A 76 -5.77 5.96 19.90
C LEU A 76 -6.32 5.19 21.09
N SER A 77 -5.48 4.91 22.08
CA SER A 77 -5.90 4.26 23.34
C SER A 77 -6.98 5.08 24.05
N CYS A 78 -6.81 6.42 24.14
CA CYS A 78 -7.82 7.31 24.73
C CYS A 78 -9.15 7.21 23.98
N ALA A 79 -9.12 7.33 22.64
CA ALA A 79 -10.34 7.29 21.83
C ALA A 79 -11.06 5.92 21.92
N LEU A 80 -10.29 4.82 21.88
CA LEU A 80 -10.85 3.49 22.06
C LEU A 80 -11.51 3.32 23.44
N ILE A 81 -10.83 3.73 24.51
CA ILE A 81 -11.36 3.60 25.87
C ILE A 81 -12.57 4.50 26.09
N GLU A 82 -12.58 5.72 25.53
CA GLU A 82 -13.75 6.61 25.55
C GLU A 82 -14.98 5.96 24.89
N HIS A 83 -14.79 5.15 23.85
CA HIS A 83 -15.87 4.38 23.22
C HIS A 83 -16.28 3.16 24.09
N LEU A 84 -15.31 2.40 24.59
CA LEU A 84 -15.59 1.18 25.38
C LEU A 84 -16.30 1.46 26.71
N VAL A 85 -16.12 2.66 27.30
CA VAL A 85 -16.82 3.09 28.52
C VAL A 85 -18.36 3.05 28.37
N GLU A 86 -18.88 3.14 27.15
CA GLU A 86 -20.30 3.05 26.87
C GLU A 86 -20.87 1.63 27.10
N ASP A 87 -20.02 0.59 27.19
CA ASP A 87 -20.45 -0.76 27.56
C ASP A 87 -20.70 -0.86 29.07
N SER A 88 -21.96 -0.89 29.45
CA SER A 88 -22.39 -0.95 30.85
C SER A 88 -21.94 -2.19 31.62
N LYS A 89 -21.38 -3.19 30.95
CA LYS A 89 -20.87 -4.44 31.59
C LYS A 89 -19.39 -4.33 31.93
N LEU A 90 -18.66 -3.40 31.30
CA LEU A 90 -17.23 -3.29 31.47
C LEU A 90 -16.88 -2.69 32.84
N GLU A 91 -16.02 -3.37 33.58
CA GLU A 91 -15.59 -2.96 34.93
C GLU A 91 -14.09 -2.65 34.99
N THR A 92 -13.27 -3.32 34.15
CA THR A 92 -11.80 -3.21 34.21
C THR A 92 -11.17 -3.24 32.83
N ILE A 93 -10.16 -2.39 32.64
CA ILE A 93 -9.30 -2.38 31.44
C ILE A 93 -7.84 -2.55 31.87
N ALA A 94 -7.15 -3.51 31.26
CA ALA A 94 -5.69 -3.65 31.32
C ALA A 94 -5.11 -3.13 30.00
N LEU A 95 -4.34 -2.02 30.05
CA LEU A 95 -3.79 -1.35 28.88
C LEU A 95 -2.27 -1.52 28.83
N MET A 96 -1.76 -2.16 27.78
CA MET A 96 -0.33 -2.27 27.47
C MET A 96 0.04 -1.35 26.31
N LEU A 97 1.11 -0.58 26.47
CA LEU A 97 1.56 0.40 25.49
C LEU A 97 3.08 0.28 25.29
N TYR A 98 3.53 0.64 24.07
CA TYR A 98 4.94 0.76 23.71
C TYR A 98 5.23 2.12 23.10
N GLU A 99 6.30 2.80 23.55
CA GLU A 99 6.83 4.03 22.98
C GLU A 99 8.34 4.13 23.23
N THR A 100 9.13 4.31 22.19
CA THR A 100 10.60 4.33 22.28
C THR A 100 11.18 5.75 22.36
N ASP A 101 10.42 6.78 21.98
CA ASP A 101 10.93 8.17 21.99
C ASP A 101 10.91 8.76 23.40
N LYS A 102 12.11 8.87 23.98
CA LYS A 102 12.33 9.43 25.33
C LYS A 102 11.79 10.85 25.52
N ASN A 103 11.55 11.61 24.43
CA ASN A 103 10.95 12.94 24.51
C ASN A 103 9.42 12.86 24.56
N VAL A 104 8.82 11.81 24.01
CA VAL A 104 7.37 11.57 23.97
C VAL A 104 6.89 10.88 25.23
N VAL A 105 7.64 9.91 25.77
CA VAL A 105 7.29 9.11 26.96
C VAL A 105 6.80 9.95 28.16
N PRO A 106 7.44 11.06 28.57
CA PRO A 106 6.94 11.87 29.70
C PRO A 106 5.55 12.46 29.43
N LEU A 107 5.30 12.87 28.19
CA LEU A 107 3.99 13.41 27.76
C LEU A 107 2.93 12.32 27.70
N THR A 108 3.31 11.12 27.25
CA THR A 108 2.44 9.94 27.25
C THR A 108 2.01 9.58 28.67
N ARG A 109 2.94 9.58 29.63
CA ARG A 109 2.62 9.35 31.05
C ARG A 109 1.64 10.38 31.62
N LEU A 110 1.77 11.63 31.22
CA LEU A 110 0.82 12.70 31.59
C LEU A 110 -0.58 12.41 31.07
N VAL A 111 -0.70 12.02 29.80
CA VAL A 111 -1.97 11.66 29.17
C VAL A 111 -2.59 10.42 29.83
N LEU A 112 -1.78 9.38 30.07
CA LEU A 112 -2.25 8.15 30.70
C LEU A 112 -2.71 8.35 32.15
N SER A 113 -2.04 9.22 32.91
CA SER A 113 -2.49 9.58 34.27
C SER A 113 -3.87 10.24 34.23
N TYR A 114 -4.08 11.15 33.27
CA TYR A 114 -5.41 11.77 33.11
C TYR A 114 -6.46 10.76 32.64
N LEU A 115 -6.13 9.90 31.69
CA LEU A 115 -7.02 8.82 31.22
C LEU A 115 -7.47 7.92 32.40
N GLN A 116 -6.53 7.56 33.29
CA GLN A 116 -6.83 6.73 34.46
C GLN A 116 -7.80 7.43 35.44
N GLU A 117 -7.58 8.72 35.72
CA GLU A 117 -8.49 9.51 36.56
C GLU A 117 -9.88 9.62 35.92
N TRP A 118 -9.91 9.92 34.62
CA TRP A 118 -11.17 10.03 33.86
C TRP A 118 -11.94 8.69 33.86
N CYS A 119 -11.28 7.54 33.65
CA CYS A 119 -11.92 6.22 33.74
C CYS A 119 -12.52 5.97 35.13
N LYS A 120 -11.83 6.37 36.19
CA LYS A 120 -12.34 6.24 37.56
C LYS A 120 -13.62 7.07 37.77
N GLU A 121 -13.69 8.26 37.20
CA GLU A 121 -14.90 9.10 37.22
C GLU A 121 -16.07 8.45 36.47
N GLN A 122 -15.79 7.65 35.44
CA GLN A 122 -16.78 6.85 34.71
C GLN A 122 -17.13 5.52 35.41
N GLY A 123 -16.55 5.21 36.59
CA GLY A 123 -16.78 3.96 37.30
C GLY A 123 -15.95 2.78 36.79
N LEU A 124 -14.95 3.02 35.96
CA LEU A 124 -14.07 2.01 35.40
C LEU A 124 -12.70 2.00 36.08
N ARG A 125 -12.14 0.80 36.25
CA ARG A 125 -10.75 0.63 36.65
C ARG A 125 -9.86 0.50 35.42
N LEU A 126 -8.89 1.39 35.26
CA LEU A 126 -7.84 1.31 34.25
C LEU A 126 -6.49 1.01 34.94
N ASP A 127 -5.89 -0.14 34.61
CA ASP A 127 -4.51 -0.45 34.94
C ASP A 127 -3.69 -0.35 33.65
N TYR A 128 -2.58 0.40 33.64
CA TYR A 128 -1.76 0.54 32.45
C TYR A 128 -0.28 0.24 32.68
N GLN A 129 0.38 -0.29 31.62
CA GLN A 129 1.81 -0.49 31.55
C GLN A 129 2.36 0.17 30.30
N LEU A 130 3.28 1.13 30.46
CA LEU A 130 3.99 1.77 29.35
C LEU A 130 5.43 1.23 29.28
N ASN A 131 5.73 0.49 28.21
CA ASN A 131 7.04 -0.08 27.92
C ASN A 131 7.83 0.91 27.06
N GLU A 132 9.07 1.23 27.48
CA GLU A 132 9.98 2.15 26.77
C GLU A 132 10.94 1.38 25.83
N SER A 133 10.59 0.14 25.48
CA SER A 133 11.34 -0.76 24.60
C SER A 133 10.73 -0.84 23.20
N ASP A 134 11.48 -1.44 22.29
CA ASP A 134 11.03 -1.67 20.92
C ASP A 134 10.05 -2.84 20.87
N PHE A 135 8.82 -2.56 20.46
CA PHE A 135 7.74 -3.54 20.38
C PHE A 135 8.09 -4.76 19.51
N VAL A 136 8.68 -4.54 18.35
CA VAL A 136 8.99 -5.62 17.42
C VAL A 136 10.04 -6.55 18.02
N LEU A 137 11.10 -5.99 18.59
CA LEU A 137 12.19 -6.77 19.18
C LEU A 137 11.76 -7.49 20.46
N ASP A 138 10.88 -6.88 21.26
CA ASP A 138 10.35 -7.50 22.48
C ASP A 138 9.39 -8.65 22.20
N GLN A 139 8.59 -8.55 21.11
CA GLN A 139 7.48 -9.46 20.87
C GLN A 139 7.71 -10.43 19.69
N CYS A 140 8.84 -10.30 18.94
CA CYS A 140 9.08 -11.11 17.74
C CYS A 140 9.13 -12.62 17.99
N GLU A 141 9.46 -13.06 19.19
CA GLU A 141 9.50 -14.49 19.56
C GLU A 141 8.14 -15.17 19.41
N CYS A 142 7.03 -14.44 19.50
CA CYS A 142 5.68 -14.99 19.29
C CYS A 142 5.46 -15.49 17.84
N LEU A 143 6.30 -15.07 16.88
CA LEU A 143 6.21 -15.47 15.49
C LEU A 143 6.79 -16.85 15.23
N ASP A 144 7.77 -17.27 16.01
CA ASP A 144 8.51 -18.52 15.83
C ASP A 144 7.80 -19.70 16.52
N GLY A 145 6.57 -19.93 16.25
CA GLY A 145 5.74 -21.07 16.67
C GLY A 145 6.27 -22.03 17.76
N ALA A 146 5.40 -22.49 18.61
CA ALA A 146 5.62 -23.28 19.84
C ALA A 146 6.35 -24.64 19.73
N ASP A 147 7.26 -24.85 18.82
CA ASP A 147 8.02 -26.11 18.68
C ASP A 147 9.34 -26.14 19.47
N THR A 148 9.66 -25.09 20.21
CA THR A 148 10.75 -25.12 21.17
C THR A 148 10.22 -25.48 22.57
N ILE A 149 10.92 -26.41 23.25
CA ILE A 149 10.61 -26.87 24.63
C ILE A 149 10.46 -25.71 25.63
N PHE A 150 10.95 -24.52 25.28
CA PHE A 150 10.84 -23.27 26.03
C PHE A 150 9.76 -22.30 25.48
N GLY A 151 9.28 -22.48 24.23
CA GLY A 151 8.29 -21.60 23.58
C GLY A 151 6.88 -21.71 24.17
N ALA A 152 6.56 -22.77 24.90
CA ALA A 152 5.28 -22.93 25.59
C ALA A 152 5.12 -22.06 26.86
N MET A 153 6.19 -21.37 27.31
CA MET A 153 6.17 -20.51 28.49
C MET A 153 6.08 -19.01 28.20
N ASN A 154 6.25 -18.60 26.95
CA ASN A 154 6.20 -17.18 26.53
C ASN A 154 5.22 -16.96 25.37
N ILE A 155 4.03 -17.56 25.41
CA ILE A 155 2.89 -17.01 24.66
C ILE A 155 2.57 -15.72 25.42
N GLY A 156 2.99 -14.58 24.86
CA GLY A 156 2.73 -13.26 25.43
C GLY A 156 1.26 -13.09 25.77
N GLU A 157 0.94 -12.19 26.67
CA GLU A 157 -0.46 -11.83 26.96
C GLU A 157 -1.20 -11.61 25.65
N ARG A 158 -2.36 -12.24 25.49
CA ARG A 158 -3.25 -11.99 24.36
C ARG A 158 -4.18 -10.84 24.71
N PHE A 159 -4.66 -10.16 23.67
CA PHE A 159 -5.42 -8.93 23.83
C PHE A 159 -6.80 -9.02 23.18
N ASP A 160 -7.81 -8.53 23.92
CA ASP A 160 -9.18 -8.38 23.40
C ASP A 160 -9.25 -7.30 22.32
N TYR A 161 -8.50 -6.22 22.50
CA TYR A 161 -8.43 -5.12 21.54
C TYR A 161 -6.98 -4.72 21.26
N ILE A 162 -6.67 -4.54 19.99
CA ILE A 162 -5.39 -3.98 19.56
C ILE A 162 -5.69 -2.80 18.64
N ILE A 163 -5.15 -1.62 18.95
CA ILE A 163 -5.33 -0.42 18.13
C ILE A 163 -3.98 0.19 17.83
N SER A 164 -3.70 0.54 16.55
CA SER A 164 -2.39 1.08 16.20
C SER A 164 -2.36 1.94 14.94
N ASN A 165 -1.51 2.95 15.00
CA ASN A 165 -0.92 3.65 13.87
C ASN A 165 0.59 3.42 13.90
N PRO A 166 1.09 2.31 13.34
CA PRO A 166 2.50 1.95 13.41
C PRO A 166 3.36 2.90 12.56
N PRO A 167 4.68 2.97 12.77
CA PRO A 167 5.56 3.76 11.92
C PRO A 167 5.62 3.22 10.48
N TYR A 168 5.86 4.14 9.49
CA TYR A 168 5.85 3.82 8.05
C TYR A 168 7.22 4.06 7.40
N PHE A 169 8.16 3.17 7.61
CA PHE A 169 9.45 3.22 6.93
C PHE A 169 9.91 1.83 6.47
N LYS A 170 10.75 1.83 5.44
CA LYS A 170 11.34 0.61 4.91
C LYS A 170 12.52 0.18 5.74
N LEU A 171 12.58 -1.11 6.02
CA LEU A 171 13.73 -1.75 6.66
C LEU A 171 14.69 -2.30 5.61
N ALA A 172 15.99 -2.23 5.89
CA ALA A 172 17.00 -2.92 5.10
C ALA A 172 16.91 -4.44 5.34
N LYS A 173 17.44 -5.23 4.40
CA LYS A 173 17.42 -6.69 4.53
C LYS A 173 18.23 -7.19 5.74
N ASP A 174 19.28 -6.47 6.09
CA ASP A 174 20.18 -6.75 7.21
C ASP A 174 19.80 -6.01 8.50
N ASP A 175 18.68 -5.30 8.52
CA ASP A 175 18.13 -4.66 9.71
C ASP A 175 17.79 -5.70 10.79
N VAL A 176 17.98 -5.35 12.05
CA VAL A 176 17.74 -6.26 13.18
C VAL A 176 16.28 -6.71 13.23
N HIS A 177 15.32 -5.81 13.00
CA HIS A 177 13.88 -6.14 12.96
C HIS A 177 13.54 -7.11 11.83
N THR A 178 14.12 -6.90 10.62
CA THR A 178 13.94 -7.81 9.49
C THR A 178 14.47 -9.21 9.80
N ARG A 179 15.63 -9.30 10.48
CA ARG A 179 16.22 -10.59 10.87
C ARG A 179 15.43 -11.29 11.96
N SER A 180 14.96 -10.55 12.97
CA SER A 180 14.15 -11.11 14.06
C SER A 180 12.79 -11.62 13.60
N CYS A 181 12.29 -11.15 12.45
CA CYS A 181 11.01 -11.57 11.87
C CYS A 181 11.19 -12.33 10.54
N ALA A 182 12.31 -13.03 10.36
CA ALA A 182 12.65 -13.70 9.09
C ALA A 182 11.63 -14.76 8.65
N SER A 183 10.85 -15.33 9.58
CA SER A 183 9.79 -16.30 9.29
C SER A 183 8.61 -15.73 8.48
N ILE A 184 8.40 -14.41 8.53
CA ILE A 184 7.24 -13.74 7.91
C ILE A 184 7.60 -12.76 6.79
N VAL A 185 8.90 -12.54 6.53
CA VAL A 185 9.35 -11.59 5.51
C VAL A 185 10.35 -12.23 4.55
N ASP A 186 10.21 -11.93 3.25
CA ASP A 186 11.16 -12.34 2.22
C ASP A 186 11.89 -11.09 1.69
N GLY A 187 13.06 -10.82 2.27
CA GLY A 187 13.91 -9.71 1.86
C GLY A 187 13.69 -8.41 2.63
N GLN A 188 13.55 -7.28 1.92
CA GLN A 188 13.23 -5.99 2.55
C GLN A 188 11.76 -5.97 2.97
N THR A 189 11.43 -5.24 4.04
CA THR A 189 10.04 -5.08 4.48
C THR A 189 9.77 -3.65 4.94
N ASN A 190 8.51 -3.35 5.23
CA ASN A 190 8.12 -2.12 5.92
C ASN A 190 7.81 -2.46 7.38
N ILE A 191 8.23 -1.63 8.30
CA ILE A 191 8.08 -1.88 9.74
C ILE A 191 6.63 -2.14 10.14
N TYR A 192 5.64 -1.45 9.55
CA TYR A 192 4.22 -1.65 9.88
C TYR A 192 3.74 -3.09 9.64
N ALA A 193 4.33 -3.81 8.68
CA ALA A 193 3.97 -5.19 8.41
C ALA A 193 4.38 -6.12 9.57
N LEU A 194 5.53 -5.83 10.22
CA LEU A 194 5.97 -6.56 11.41
C LEU A 194 5.04 -6.31 12.58
N PHE A 195 4.66 -5.05 12.82
CA PHE A 195 3.66 -4.69 13.84
C PHE A 195 2.35 -5.46 13.64
N MET A 196 1.80 -5.45 12.41
CA MET A 196 0.55 -6.16 12.12
C MET A 196 0.67 -7.66 12.33
N ALA A 197 1.77 -8.28 11.91
CA ALA A 197 1.97 -9.72 12.03
C ALA A 197 2.09 -10.17 13.49
N ILE A 198 2.86 -9.45 14.31
CA ILE A 198 2.99 -9.71 15.73
C ILE A 198 1.63 -9.55 16.42
N CYS A 199 0.92 -8.45 16.15
CA CYS A 199 -0.41 -8.19 16.71
C CYS A 199 -1.43 -9.26 16.32
N ALA A 200 -1.36 -9.80 15.11
CA ALA A 200 -2.23 -10.90 14.69
C ALA A 200 -2.02 -12.17 15.52
N LYS A 201 -0.81 -12.40 16.05
CA LYS A 201 -0.50 -13.50 16.96
C LYS A 201 -0.93 -13.24 18.40
N LEU A 202 -0.87 -11.99 18.83
CA LEU A 202 -1.22 -11.57 20.19
C LEU A 202 -2.73 -11.31 20.35
N LEU A 203 -3.55 -11.53 19.33
CA LEU A 203 -4.99 -11.32 19.38
C LEU A 203 -5.68 -12.49 20.07
N GLU A 204 -6.62 -12.19 20.99
CA GLU A 204 -7.51 -13.20 21.58
C GLU A 204 -8.43 -13.83 20.52
N ASP A 205 -8.94 -15.04 20.79
CA ASP A 205 -9.75 -15.80 19.82
C ASP A 205 -11.07 -15.09 19.43
N ASP A 206 -11.56 -14.18 20.26
CA ASP A 206 -12.69 -13.28 20.02
C ASP A 206 -12.29 -11.80 19.95
N GLY A 207 -10.99 -11.53 19.83
CA GLY A 207 -10.42 -10.19 19.84
C GLY A 207 -10.62 -9.42 18.54
N GLN A 208 -10.30 -8.14 18.59
CA GLN A 208 -10.38 -7.19 17.47
C GLN A 208 -9.09 -6.39 17.34
N MET A 209 -8.55 -6.29 16.13
CA MET A 209 -7.43 -5.39 15.86
C MET A 209 -7.83 -4.33 14.84
N ILE A 210 -7.52 -3.05 15.15
CA ILE A 210 -7.86 -1.88 14.35
C ILE A 210 -6.58 -1.15 13.99
N PHE A 211 -6.27 -1.11 12.71
CA PHE A 211 -5.02 -0.55 12.20
C PHE A 211 -5.26 0.51 11.14
N ILE A 212 -4.47 1.57 11.18
CA ILE A 212 -4.31 2.49 10.06
C ILE A 212 -2.93 2.28 9.46
N THR A 213 -2.86 1.99 8.15
CA THR A 213 -1.60 1.69 7.45
C THR A 213 -1.64 2.15 5.99
N PRO A 214 -0.47 2.30 5.33
CA PRO A 214 -0.45 2.44 3.89
C PRO A 214 -1.02 1.20 3.20
N ARG A 215 -1.80 1.39 2.15
CA ARG A 215 -2.38 0.25 1.38
C ARG A 215 -1.37 -0.49 0.52
N SER A 216 -0.07 -0.16 0.59
CA SER A 216 0.97 -0.82 -0.21
C SER A 216 1.14 -2.32 0.06
N PHE A 217 0.63 -2.83 1.18
CA PHE A 217 0.60 -4.27 1.45
C PHE A 217 -0.42 -5.03 0.61
N ALA A 218 -1.40 -4.34 0.00
CA ALA A 218 -2.53 -4.95 -0.70
C ALA A 218 -2.10 -5.79 -1.91
N SER A 219 -0.96 -5.48 -2.52
CA SER A 219 -0.44 -6.18 -3.70
C SER A 219 1.09 -6.28 -3.69
N GLY A 220 1.62 -6.84 -4.77
CA GLY A 220 3.05 -6.95 -5.02
C GLY A 220 3.71 -8.13 -4.27
N ARG A 221 4.73 -8.70 -4.91
CA ARG A 221 5.49 -9.84 -4.38
C ARG A 221 6.20 -9.52 -3.06
N TYR A 222 6.55 -8.26 -2.88
CA TYR A 222 7.25 -7.77 -1.71
C TYR A 222 6.52 -8.02 -0.38
N PHE A 223 5.18 -8.00 -0.42
CA PHE A 223 4.32 -8.26 0.74
C PHE A 223 3.62 -9.62 0.69
N GLN A 224 3.99 -10.51 -0.23
CA GLN A 224 3.32 -11.80 -0.40
C GLN A 224 3.41 -12.65 0.86
N SER A 225 4.63 -12.90 1.37
CA SER A 225 4.84 -13.68 2.60
C SER A 225 4.13 -13.07 3.80
N PHE A 226 4.12 -11.73 3.90
CA PHE A 226 3.36 -11.03 4.92
C PHE A 226 1.85 -11.26 4.78
N ARG A 227 1.27 -11.16 3.56
CA ARG A 227 -0.16 -11.43 3.35
C ARG A 227 -0.52 -12.88 3.64
N ASP A 228 0.35 -13.82 3.25
CA ASP A 228 0.18 -15.24 3.57
C ASP A 228 0.09 -15.46 5.07
N PHE A 229 1.01 -14.86 5.82
CA PHE A 229 1.01 -14.92 7.27
C PHE A 229 -0.22 -14.24 7.86
N LEU A 230 -0.49 -12.99 7.50
CA LEU A 230 -1.57 -12.19 8.07
C LEU A 230 -2.93 -12.87 7.88
N PHE A 231 -3.28 -13.27 6.65
CA PHE A 231 -4.57 -13.89 6.35
C PHE A 231 -4.66 -15.36 6.80
N GLY A 232 -3.55 -15.95 7.23
CA GLY A 232 -3.55 -17.21 7.97
C GLY A 232 -3.96 -17.07 9.43
N HIS A 233 -3.88 -15.86 10.01
CA HIS A 233 -4.15 -15.60 11.43
C HIS A 233 -5.37 -14.71 11.67
N VAL A 234 -5.68 -13.79 10.73
CA VAL A 234 -6.81 -12.89 10.85
C VAL A 234 -7.58 -12.77 9.54
N HIS A 235 -8.83 -12.32 9.63
CA HIS A 235 -9.61 -11.86 8.49
C HIS A 235 -10.01 -10.41 8.68
N ILE A 236 -10.19 -9.69 7.58
CA ILE A 236 -10.70 -8.33 7.57
C ILE A 236 -12.22 -8.39 7.50
N ASP A 237 -12.92 -7.62 8.31
CA ASP A 237 -14.38 -7.45 8.24
C ASP A 237 -14.79 -6.03 7.85
N LEU A 238 -13.90 -5.03 8.07
CA LEU A 238 -14.13 -3.66 7.63
C LEU A 238 -12.85 -3.03 7.07
N ILE A 239 -13.00 -2.29 5.97
CA ILE A 239 -11.96 -1.44 5.38
C ILE A 239 -12.52 -0.05 5.17
N HIS A 240 -11.82 0.98 5.66
CA HIS A 240 -12.13 2.37 5.36
C HIS A 240 -11.06 3.00 4.47
N LEU A 241 -11.49 3.70 3.43
CA LEU A 241 -10.66 4.36 2.41
C LEU A 241 -10.89 5.87 2.41
N PHE A 242 -9.79 6.63 2.24
CA PHE A 242 -9.85 8.07 2.03
C PHE A 242 -9.69 8.41 0.55
N ASN A 243 -10.61 9.19 -0.01
CA ASN A 243 -10.56 9.59 -1.41
C ASN A 243 -9.54 10.70 -1.70
N THR A 244 -9.24 11.55 -0.71
CA THR A 244 -8.23 12.61 -0.86
C THR A 244 -7.11 12.44 0.16
N ARG A 245 -5.87 12.43 -0.35
CA ARG A 245 -4.66 12.27 0.47
C ARG A 245 -4.27 13.53 1.23
N LYS A 246 -4.51 14.71 0.62
CA LYS A 246 -4.05 16.01 1.13
C LYS A 246 -4.70 16.38 2.45
N ASP A 247 -5.92 15.92 2.70
CA ASP A 247 -6.69 16.31 3.89
C ASP A 247 -6.43 15.43 5.11
N THR A 248 -5.85 14.22 4.93
CA THR A 248 -5.65 13.25 6.02
C THR A 248 -4.52 13.64 6.97
N PHE A 249 -3.43 14.21 6.42
CA PHE A 249 -2.27 14.70 7.19
C PHE A 249 -1.71 15.99 6.56
N SER A 250 -2.55 17.00 6.40
CA SER A 250 -2.23 18.25 5.68
C SER A 250 -1.02 19.03 6.22
N LYS A 251 -0.61 18.80 7.47
CA LYS A 251 0.56 19.45 8.08
C LYS A 251 1.88 18.71 7.86
N ASP A 252 1.85 17.42 7.50
CA ASP A 252 3.04 16.56 7.50
C ASP A 252 3.47 16.06 6.12
N GLU A 253 2.87 16.52 5.01
CA GLU A 253 3.22 16.16 3.61
C GLU A 253 3.34 14.63 3.37
N VAL A 254 2.62 13.79 4.13
CA VAL A 254 2.66 12.33 3.94
C VAL A 254 1.87 11.96 2.70
N LEU A 255 2.56 11.75 1.60
CA LEU A 255 2.03 11.32 0.31
C LEU A 255 1.69 9.81 0.27
N GLN A 256 1.26 9.23 1.39
CA GLN A 256 0.89 7.82 1.45
C GLN A 256 -0.62 7.66 1.48
N GLU A 257 -1.12 6.73 0.70
CA GLU A 257 -2.51 6.34 0.70
C GLU A 257 -2.75 5.39 1.88
N LEU A 258 -3.57 5.84 2.83
CA LEU A 258 -3.86 5.11 4.04
C LEU A 258 -5.17 4.34 3.93
N VAL A 259 -5.23 3.22 4.63
CA VAL A 259 -6.46 2.47 4.89
C VAL A 259 -6.59 2.24 6.39
N ILE A 260 -7.82 2.30 6.90
CA ILE A 260 -8.13 1.81 8.23
C ILE A 260 -8.81 0.46 8.08
N MET A 261 -8.39 -0.51 8.87
CA MET A 261 -8.93 -1.87 8.83
C MET A 261 -9.33 -2.32 10.21
N ARG A 262 -10.49 -2.98 10.31
CA ARG A 262 -10.82 -3.80 11.46
C ARG A 262 -10.68 -5.27 11.06
N MET A 263 -10.01 -6.04 11.91
CA MET A 263 -9.69 -7.44 11.68
C MET A 263 -10.01 -8.25 12.92
N HIS A 264 -10.38 -9.50 12.69
CA HIS A 264 -10.67 -10.51 13.73
C HIS A 264 -9.82 -11.75 13.49
N PRO A 265 -9.67 -12.65 14.48
CA PRO A 265 -9.00 -13.93 14.29
C PRO A 265 -9.52 -14.70 13.09
N ALA A 266 -8.64 -15.50 12.46
CA ALA A 266 -8.95 -16.21 11.23
C ALA A 266 -10.25 -17.03 11.36
N GLY A 267 -11.13 -16.85 10.41
CA GLY A 267 -12.45 -17.48 10.38
C GLY A 267 -13.15 -17.31 9.03
N LYS A 268 -14.37 -17.85 8.94
CA LYS A 268 -15.19 -17.71 7.72
C LYS A 268 -15.93 -16.39 7.78
N VAL A 269 -15.51 -15.43 6.97
CA VAL A 269 -16.24 -14.19 6.73
C VAL A 269 -16.97 -14.27 5.39
N LYS A 270 -18.26 -13.88 5.37
CA LYS A 270 -19.04 -13.85 4.13
C LYS A 270 -18.89 -12.54 3.40
N ASN A 271 -19.02 -11.44 4.12
CA ASN A 271 -18.97 -10.09 3.58
C ASN A 271 -17.93 -9.25 4.31
N ILE A 272 -17.36 -8.30 3.60
CA ILE A 272 -16.49 -7.24 4.14
C ILE A 272 -17.18 -5.90 3.88
N THR A 273 -17.27 -5.06 4.91
CA THR A 273 -17.74 -3.69 4.77
C THR A 273 -16.60 -2.82 4.25
N VAL A 274 -16.80 -2.19 3.09
CA VAL A 274 -15.90 -1.15 2.61
C VAL A 274 -16.57 0.21 2.83
N SER A 275 -15.90 1.10 3.54
CA SER A 275 -16.39 2.43 3.83
C SER A 275 -15.49 3.51 3.25
N PHE A 276 -16.05 4.67 2.93
CA PHE A 276 -15.35 5.77 2.24
C PHE A 276 -15.67 7.10 2.86
N SER A 277 -14.63 7.96 2.94
CA SER A 277 -14.80 9.40 3.17
C SER A 277 -13.99 10.21 2.16
N GLN A 278 -14.38 11.47 1.93
CA GLN A 278 -13.60 12.40 1.10
C GLN A 278 -12.32 12.84 1.83
N GLY A 279 -12.35 12.82 3.16
CA GLY A 279 -11.24 13.18 4.01
C GLY A 279 -11.61 13.03 5.49
N ILE A 280 -11.04 13.87 6.35
CA ILE A 280 -11.31 13.84 7.80
C ILE A 280 -12.69 14.40 8.15
N ARG A 281 -13.23 15.31 7.32
CA ARG A 281 -14.43 16.10 7.65
C ARG A 281 -15.74 15.34 7.62
N ASP A 282 -15.80 14.26 6.87
CA ASP A 282 -16.98 13.42 6.65
C ASP A 282 -16.85 12.01 7.23
N LEU A 283 -15.86 11.82 8.13
CA LEU A 283 -15.65 10.54 8.83
C LEU A 283 -16.84 10.13 9.70
N ASP A 284 -17.63 11.09 10.22
CA ASP A 284 -18.79 10.79 11.05
C ASP A 284 -19.94 10.14 10.27
N HIS A 285 -19.94 10.28 8.93
CA HIS A 285 -20.98 9.73 8.04
C HIS A 285 -20.37 9.16 6.76
N PRO A 286 -19.49 8.15 6.86
CA PRO A 286 -18.86 7.56 5.69
C PRO A 286 -19.89 6.80 4.86
N TYR A 287 -19.74 6.83 3.54
CA TYR A 287 -20.48 5.90 2.69
C TYR A 287 -20.00 4.47 2.94
N GLN A 288 -20.91 3.54 3.11
CA GLN A 288 -20.57 2.12 3.38
C GLN A 288 -21.28 1.20 2.39
N LYS A 289 -20.57 0.14 1.99
CA LYS A 289 -21.11 -0.93 1.16
C LYS A 289 -20.53 -2.28 1.55
N GLU A 290 -21.37 -3.29 1.59
CA GLU A 290 -20.94 -4.67 1.81
C GLU A 290 -20.56 -5.35 0.51
N TYR A 291 -19.46 -6.09 0.55
CA TYR A 291 -18.97 -6.91 -0.56
C TYR A 291 -18.74 -8.34 -0.11
N PRO A 292 -19.01 -9.34 -0.97
CA PRO A 292 -18.56 -10.71 -0.72
C PRO A 292 -17.05 -10.71 -0.41
N ALA A 293 -16.64 -11.38 0.66
CA ALA A 293 -15.24 -11.36 1.11
C ALA A 293 -14.25 -11.78 0.01
N ALA A 294 -14.61 -12.78 -0.79
CA ALA A 294 -13.81 -13.20 -1.94
C ALA A 294 -13.64 -12.11 -3.02
N ASN A 295 -14.48 -11.08 -3.01
CA ASN A 295 -14.34 -9.93 -3.91
C ASN A 295 -13.34 -8.90 -3.41
N ILE A 296 -12.99 -8.93 -2.14
CA ILE A 296 -12.04 -8.01 -1.52
C ILE A 296 -10.70 -8.69 -1.30
N VAL A 297 -10.68 -9.88 -0.72
CA VAL A 297 -9.45 -10.64 -0.48
C VAL A 297 -9.57 -12.02 -1.13
N ASP A 298 -8.76 -12.28 -2.15
CA ASP A 298 -8.68 -13.61 -2.76
C ASP A 298 -7.72 -14.50 -1.94
N VAL A 299 -8.23 -15.02 -0.81
CA VAL A 299 -7.45 -15.89 0.08
C VAL A 299 -7.12 -17.25 -0.54
N ALA A 300 -7.80 -17.64 -1.62
CA ALA A 300 -7.56 -18.90 -2.33
C ALA A 300 -6.39 -18.80 -3.31
N SER A 301 -6.02 -17.60 -3.76
CA SER A 301 -4.86 -17.38 -4.63
C SER A 301 -3.56 -17.37 -3.84
N ASP A 302 -2.47 -17.77 -4.49
CA ASP A 302 -1.12 -17.69 -3.92
C ASP A 302 -0.71 -16.24 -3.60
N GLU A 303 -1.29 -15.27 -4.29
CA GLU A 303 -0.93 -13.84 -4.15
C GLU A 303 -1.70 -13.12 -3.05
N LYS A 304 -2.89 -13.61 -2.69
CA LYS A 304 -3.80 -13.02 -1.68
C LYS A 304 -3.93 -11.50 -1.80
N VAL A 305 -4.16 -11.03 -3.03
CA VAL A 305 -4.31 -9.60 -3.32
C VAL A 305 -5.55 -9.04 -2.64
N VAL A 306 -5.43 -7.83 -2.08
CA VAL A 306 -6.57 -7.08 -1.53
C VAL A 306 -7.06 -6.08 -2.56
N TYR A 307 -8.28 -6.26 -3.04
CA TYR A 307 -8.95 -5.37 -3.98
C TYR A 307 -9.80 -4.36 -3.22
N LEU A 308 -9.69 -3.10 -3.61
CA LEU A 308 -10.34 -1.98 -2.93
C LEU A 308 -11.18 -1.18 -3.94
N PRO A 309 -12.37 -1.70 -4.34
CA PRO A 309 -13.28 -0.96 -5.22
C PRO A 309 -13.85 0.25 -4.48
N VAL A 310 -13.94 1.39 -5.16
CA VAL A 310 -14.47 2.62 -4.58
C VAL A 310 -15.92 2.92 -5.00
N ASP A 311 -16.40 2.30 -6.09
CA ASP A 311 -17.75 2.52 -6.62
C ASP A 311 -18.30 1.31 -7.39
N GLY A 312 -19.52 1.46 -7.93
CA GLY A 312 -20.16 0.40 -8.73
C GLY A 312 -19.48 0.13 -10.07
N ARG A 313 -18.76 1.12 -10.64
CA ARG A 313 -17.97 0.95 -11.86
C ARG A 313 -16.76 0.04 -11.60
N ASP A 314 -16.05 0.29 -10.51
CA ASP A 314 -14.92 -0.58 -10.08
C ASP A 314 -15.38 -2.02 -9.85
N GLU A 315 -16.58 -2.23 -9.27
CA GLU A 315 -17.15 -3.57 -9.11
C GLU A 315 -17.41 -4.27 -10.44
N ALA A 316 -18.02 -3.57 -11.38
CA ALA A 316 -18.31 -4.12 -12.71
C ALA A 316 -16.99 -4.50 -13.41
N ILE A 317 -15.97 -3.64 -13.31
CA ILE A 317 -14.63 -3.89 -13.84
C ILE A 317 -13.99 -5.11 -13.16
N LEU A 318 -13.98 -5.18 -11.82
CA LEU A 318 -13.44 -6.33 -11.09
C LEU A 318 -14.13 -7.64 -11.48
N SER A 319 -15.46 -7.62 -11.60
CA SER A 319 -16.26 -8.78 -12.04
C SER A 319 -15.90 -9.22 -13.46
N LEU A 320 -15.74 -8.27 -14.38
CA LEU A 320 -15.30 -8.53 -15.74
C LEU A 320 -13.92 -9.17 -15.79
N PHE A 321 -12.93 -8.58 -15.10
CA PHE A 321 -11.57 -9.12 -15.09
C PHE A 321 -11.49 -10.53 -14.50
N ARG A 322 -12.29 -10.83 -13.47
CA ARG A 322 -12.40 -12.18 -12.92
C ARG A 322 -13.02 -13.20 -13.86
N SER A 323 -13.82 -12.75 -14.82
CA SER A 323 -14.40 -13.63 -15.84
C SER A 323 -13.37 -14.07 -16.88
N TRP A 324 -12.22 -13.42 -16.94
CA TRP A 324 -11.16 -13.76 -17.90
C TRP A 324 -10.20 -14.79 -17.32
N ASP A 325 -10.00 -15.87 -18.05
CA ASP A 325 -9.05 -16.94 -17.74
C ASP A 325 -7.69 -16.73 -18.45
N GLY A 326 -7.58 -15.69 -19.28
CA GLY A 326 -6.38 -15.33 -20.01
C GLY A 326 -5.39 -14.54 -19.16
N ASN A 327 -4.10 -14.69 -19.44
CA ASN A 327 -3.02 -13.90 -18.88
C ASN A 327 -1.82 -13.88 -19.83
N MET A 328 -0.79 -13.13 -19.50
CA MET A 328 0.42 -13.03 -20.33
C MET A 328 1.08 -14.39 -20.56
N GLU A 329 1.17 -15.24 -19.53
CA GLU A 329 1.80 -16.55 -19.59
C GLU A 329 1.06 -17.49 -20.54
N LYS A 330 -0.28 -17.59 -20.40
CA LYS A 330 -1.15 -18.40 -21.28
C LYS A 330 -1.00 -18.01 -22.76
N TYR A 331 -0.73 -16.73 -23.03
CA TYR A 331 -0.55 -16.24 -24.42
C TYR A 331 0.91 -16.27 -24.90
N GLY A 332 1.82 -16.83 -24.11
CA GLY A 332 3.25 -16.87 -24.42
C GLY A 332 3.90 -15.48 -24.51
N ILE A 333 3.38 -14.54 -23.76
CA ILE A 333 3.84 -13.15 -23.65
C ILE A 333 4.54 -12.97 -22.31
N LYS A 334 5.60 -12.18 -22.28
CA LYS A 334 6.33 -11.83 -21.06
C LYS A 334 6.45 -10.34 -20.91
N ILE A 335 6.61 -9.90 -19.68
CA ILE A 335 6.95 -8.54 -19.32
C ILE A 335 8.24 -8.53 -18.52
N SER A 336 9.13 -7.60 -18.81
CA SER A 336 10.40 -7.40 -18.10
C SER A 336 10.69 -5.92 -17.96
N THR A 337 11.59 -5.58 -17.04
CA THR A 337 12.11 -4.22 -16.88
C THR A 337 13.24 -3.98 -17.88
N GLY A 338 13.32 -2.75 -18.42
CA GLY A 338 14.37 -2.34 -19.32
C GLY A 338 15.76 -2.61 -18.72
N PRO A 339 16.67 -3.26 -19.49
CA PRO A 339 17.94 -3.72 -18.94
C PRO A 339 19.00 -2.61 -18.84
N VAL A 340 18.82 -1.45 -19.51
CA VAL A 340 19.78 -0.35 -19.43
C VAL A 340 19.63 0.43 -18.14
N VAL A 341 20.64 0.34 -17.28
CA VAL A 341 20.72 1.12 -16.03
C VAL A 341 21.56 2.37 -16.29
N ALA A 342 20.90 3.51 -16.44
CA ALA A 342 21.51 4.74 -16.95
C ALA A 342 22.78 5.19 -16.21
N PHE A 343 22.83 5.11 -14.87
CA PHE A 343 24.01 5.51 -14.10
C PHE A 343 25.21 4.56 -14.30
N ARG A 344 24.98 3.30 -14.68
CA ARG A 344 26.04 2.32 -15.00
C ARG A 344 26.53 2.45 -16.43
N ALA A 345 25.66 2.94 -17.31
CA ALA A 345 25.94 3.08 -18.74
C ALA A 345 26.25 4.55 -19.12
N TYR A 346 26.51 5.40 -18.15
CA TYR A 346 26.62 6.86 -18.36
C TYR A 346 27.64 7.24 -19.44
N ASP A 347 28.80 6.63 -19.45
CA ASP A 347 29.89 6.91 -20.39
C ASP A 347 29.59 6.48 -21.84
N PHE A 348 28.58 5.63 -22.00
CA PHE A 348 28.16 5.11 -23.31
C PHE A 348 26.90 5.81 -23.87
N ILE A 349 26.26 6.66 -23.05
CA ILE A 349 25.03 7.37 -23.47
C ILE A 349 25.43 8.69 -24.15
N VAL A 350 24.92 8.89 -25.38
CA VAL A 350 25.23 10.06 -26.20
C VAL A 350 23.94 10.73 -26.70
N SER A 351 24.04 12.03 -27.01
CA SER A 351 22.89 12.82 -27.47
C SER A 351 22.59 12.63 -28.94
N GLU A 352 23.64 12.45 -29.75
CA GLU A 352 23.54 12.36 -31.21
C GLU A 352 23.81 10.95 -31.71
N PRO A 353 23.16 10.52 -32.81
CA PRO A 353 23.42 9.22 -33.41
C PRO A 353 24.83 9.17 -34.03
N GLY A 354 25.45 7.99 -33.95
CA GLY A 354 26.73 7.66 -34.58
C GLY A 354 26.70 6.25 -35.17
N GLU A 355 27.75 5.87 -35.91
CA GLU A 355 27.84 4.54 -36.57
C GLU A 355 27.68 3.38 -35.58
N ASP A 356 28.23 3.51 -34.38
CA ASP A 356 28.22 2.50 -33.34
C ASP A 356 27.13 2.72 -32.27
N THR A 357 26.08 3.48 -32.58
CA THR A 357 25.02 3.79 -31.63
C THR A 357 23.68 3.21 -32.01
N VAL A 358 22.84 2.94 -31.00
CA VAL A 358 21.44 2.53 -31.18
C VAL A 358 20.53 3.41 -30.35
N PRO A 359 19.25 3.55 -30.70
CA PRO A 359 18.28 4.33 -29.93
C PRO A 359 18.18 3.83 -28.49
N LEU A 360 18.10 4.78 -27.53
CA LEU A 360 17.85 4.52 -26.12
C LEU A 360 16.51 5.16 -25.73
N TYR A 361 15.55 4.31 -25.36
CA TYR A 361 14.22 4.74 -24.95
C TYR A 361 14.16 4.95 -23.45
N TRP A 362 13.73 6.15 -23.06
CA TRP A 362 13.54 6.59 -21.69
C TRP A 362 12.05 6.66 -21.34
N LEU A 363 11.73 6.81 -20.06
CA LEU A 363 10.36 7.03 -19.60
C LEU A 363 9.65 8.17 -20.35
N HIS A 364 10.34 9.25 -20.67
CA HIS A 364 9.74 10.41 -21.37
C HIS A 364 9.51 10.20 -22.87
N ASN A 365 10.06 9.15 -23.48
CA ASN A 365 9.76 8.76 -24.85
C ASN A 365 8.41 8.03 -24.98
N VAL A 366 7.81 7.62 -23.85
CA VAL A 366 6.56 6.86 -23.80
C VAL A 366 5.45 7.75 -23.30
N VAL A 367 4.47 8.03 -24.14
CA VAL A 367 3.18 8.62 -23.78
C VAL A 367 2.07 7.69 -24.23
N LYS A 368 0.84 7.87 -23.77
CA LYS A 368 -0.27 7.00 -24.16
C LYS A 368 -0.37 6.87 -25.67
N MET A 369 -0.39 5.64 -26.17
CA MET A 369 -0.48 5.26 -27.59
C MET A 369 0.63 5.80 -28.50
N LEU A 370 1.67 6.46 -27.97
CA LEU A 370 2.75 7.05 -28.80
C LEU A 370 4.13 6.81 -28.16
N CYS A 371 5.01 6.20 -28.94
CA CYS A 371 6.44 6.13 -28.66
C CYS A 371 7.16 7.15 -29.54
N ASP A 372 7.67 8.22 -28.94
CA ASP A 372 8.36 9.31 -29.64
C ASP A 372 9.87 9.25 -29.38
N HIS A 373 10.67 9.36 -30.45
CA HIS A 373 12.13 9.31 -30.37
C HIS A 373 12.77 9.95 -31.60
N PRO A 374 13.76 10.82 -31.46
CA PRO A 374 14.34 11.30 -30.20
C PRO A 374 13.51 12.43 -29.56
N VAL A 375 13.48 12.45 -28.22
CA VAL A 375 12.89 13.57 -27.45
C VAL A 375 14.00 14.27 -26.68
N GLN A 376 14.32 15.51 -27.11
CA GLN A 376 15.36 16.32 -26.50
C GLN A 376 15.03 16.64 -25.02
N LYS A 377 15.87 16.17 -24.11
CA LYS A 377 15.77 16.46 -22.68
C LYS A 377 17.16 16.66 -22.09
N LYS A 378 17.32 17.70 -21.28
CA LYS A 378 18.59 18.02 -20.62
C LYS A 378 19.15 16.78 -19.88
N ASP A 379 20.44 16.51 -20.07
CA ASP A 379 21.19 15.40 -19.44
C ASP A 379 20.63 13.99 -19.74
N LYS A 380 19.89 13.83 -20.85
CA LYS A 380 19.30 12.56 -21.31
C LYS A 380 19.68 12.28 -22.76
N GLY A 381 20.86 11.69 -22.97
CA GLY A 381 21.25 11.24 -24.31
C GLY A 381 20.25 10.20 -24.86
N GLN A 382 19.94 10.33 -26.13
CA GLN A 382 18.88 9.54 -26.79
C GLN A 382 19.43 8.29 -27.50
N TYR A 383 20.75 8.08 -27.42
CA TYR A 383 21.43 6.95 -28.06
C TYR A 383 22.41 6.32 -27.08
N ILE A 384 22.73 5.04 -27.29
CA ILE A 384 23.72 4.31 -26.52
C ILE A 384 24.70 3.61 -27.47
N LYS A 385 26.00 3.70 -27.16
CA LYS A 385 27.06 3.02 -27.93
C LYS A 385 26.97 1.51 -27.76
N VAL A 386 27.14 0.80 -28.87
CA VAL A 386 27.20 -0.68 -28.90
C VAL A 386 28.64 -1.11 -28.67
N THR A 387 28.96 -1.60 -27.49
CA THR A 387 30.27 -2.08 -27.10
C THR A 387 30.16 -3.49 -26.47
N SER A 388 31.28 -4.13 -26.18
CA SER A 388 31.29 -5.40 -25.43
C SER A 388 30.59 -5.29 -24.07
N GLU A 389 30.63 -4.10 -23.43
CA GLU A 389 30.08 -3.84 -22.10
C GLU A 389 28.57 -3.56 -22.13
N THR A 390 28.09 -2.90 -23.18
CA THR A 390 26.68 -2.51 -23.31
C THR A 390 25.82 -3.54 -24.02
N LYS A 391 26.42 -4.38 -24.90
CA LYS A 391 25.69 -5.33 -25.77
C LYS A 391 24.74 -6.27 -25.02
N ALA A 392 25.14 -6.72 -23.82
CA ALA A 392 24.30 -7.58 -22.98
C ALA A 392 23.03 -6.88 -22.44
N ALA A 393 23.04 -5.55 -22.37
CA ALA A 393 21.90 -4.73 -21.95
C ALA A 393 21.05 -4.21 -23.11
N LEU A 394 21.39 -4.54 -24.37
CA LEU A 394 20.62 -4.15 -25.54
C LEU A 394 19.67 -5.26 -25.95
N LEU A 395 18.47 -4.86 -26.38
CA LEU A 395 17.44 -5.79 -26.83
C LEU A 395 17.44 -5.87 -28.37
N PRO A 396 17.14 -7.04 -28.97
CA PRO A 396 16.89 -7.13 -30.40
C PRO A 396 15.81 -6.13 -30.83
N ASN A 397 15.95 -5.52 -31.99
CA ASN A 397 14.94 -4.61 -32.52
C ASN A 397 13.73 -5.41 -33.02
N LYS A 398 12.69 -5.52 -32.17
CA LYS A 398 11.45 -6.28 -32.42
C LYS A 398 10.24 -5.43 -32.02
N ASN A 399 9.05 -6.01 -32.18
CA ASN A 399 7.83 -5.40 -31.70
C ASN A 399 7.71 -5.55 -30.17
N TYR A 400 7.43 -4.44 -29.51
CA TYR A 400 7.25 -4.34 -28.05
C TYR A 400 6.03 -3.49 -27.71
N VAL A 401 5.48 -3.67 -26.51
CA VAL A 401 4.70 -2.63 -25.83
C VAL A 401 5.61 -2.07 -24.74
N LEU A 402 5.91 -0.79 -24.80
CA LEU A 402 6.67 -0.08 -23.78
C LEU A 402 5.72 0.50 -22.76
N LEU A 403 6.04 0.41 -21.48
CA LEU A 403 5.19 0.87 -20.39
C LEU A 403 6.01 1.62 -19.35
N ARG A 404 5.53 2.79 -18.91
CA ARG A 404 6.16 3.52 -17.81
C ARG A 404 6.13 2.71 -16.53
N ARG A 405 7.27 2.59 -15.86
CA ARG A 405 7.40 1.90 -14.58
C ARG A 405 7.07 2.79 -13.38
N PHE A 406 7.10 4.10 -13.57
CA PHE A 406 6.81 5.08 -12.53
C PHE A 406 5.71 6.01 -13.02
N SER A 407 4.68 6.12 -12.22
CA SER A 407 3.63 7.12 -12.34
C SER A 407 3.21 7.55 -10.94
N SER A 408 2.94 8.84 -10.75
CA SER A 408 2.35 9.29 -9.50
C SER A 408 0.92 8.74 -9.39
N LYS A 409 0.44 8.53 -8.18
CA LYS A 409 -0.96 8.16 -7.98
C LYS A 409 -1.90 9.33 -8.29
N ASP A 410 -1.39 10.55 -8.22
CA ASP A 410 -2.11 11.78 -8.60
C ASP A 410 -2.10 12.01 -10.11
N ASP A 411 -1.33 11.22 -10.87
CA ASP A 411 -1.37 11.27 -12.33
C ASP A 411 -2.76 10.84 -12.83
N SER A 412 -3.23 11.47 -13.90
CA SER A 412 -4.51 11.15 -14.52
C SER A 412 -4.62 9.67 -14.91
N SER A 413 -3.48 9.02 -15.16
CA SER A 413 -3.40 7.58 -15.43
C SER A 413 -2.19 6.94 -14.76
N ARG A 414 -2.39 5.76 -14.18
CA ARG A 414 -1.31 4.92 -13.63
C ARG A 414 -0.58 4.16 -14.73
N LEU A 415 -1.34 3.64 -15.67
CA LEU A 415 -0.84 2.89 -16.81
C LEU A 415 -0.61 3.85 -17.99
N VAL A 416 0.61 3.91 -18.47
CA VAL A 416 1.01 4.71 -19.66
C VAL A 416 1.86 3.82 -20.54
N ALA A 417 1.29 3.38 -21.65
CA ALA A 417 1.89 2.45 -22.60
C ALA A 417 2.05 3.07 -23.99
N ALA A 418 2.99 2.54 -24.76
CA ALA A 418 3.19 2.92 -26.14
C ALA A 418 3.51 1.72 -27.01
N PRO A 419 3.00 1.65 -28.25
CA PRO A 419 3.39 0.64 -29.21
C PRO A 419 4.80 0.95 -29.75
N TYR A 420 5.65 -0.06 -29.80
CA TYR A 420 6.94 0.00 -30.48
C TYR A 420 7.00 -1.07 -31.56
N PHE A 421 7.34 -0.67 -32.77
CA PHE A 421 7.50 -1.58 -33.91
C PHE A 421 8.95 -1.60 -34.37
N GLY A 422 9.52 -2.80 -34.55
CA GLY A 422 10.92 -2.96 -34.93
C GLY A 422 11.30 -2.31 -36.26
N ASN A 423 10.33 -1.96 -37.11
CA ASN A 423 10.57 -1.23 -38.33
C ASN A 423 10.56 0.31 -38.18
N MET A 424 10.36 0.83 -36.98
CA MET A 424 10.43 2.28 -36.72
C MET A 424 11.87 2.81 -36.77
N ALA A 425 12.85 1.93 -36.56
CA ALA A 425 14.26 2.31 -36.63
C ALA A 425 15.07 1.23 -37.39
N GLN A 426 16.05 1.66 -38.19
CA GLN A 426 16.90 0.76 -38.96
C GLN A 426 18.14 0.33 -38.14
N TYR A 427 17.92 -0.26 -36.99
CA TYR A 427 18.97 -0.76 -36.10
C TYR A 427 18.73 -2.24 -35.76
N GLU A 428 19.78 -3.00 -35.48
CA GLU A 428 19.66 -4.38 -35.05
C GLU A 428 19.20 -4.51 -33.59
N HIS A 429 19.56 -3.51 -32.80
CA HIS A 429 19.30 -3.48 -31.35
C HIS A 429 18.70 -2.16 -30.92
N VAL A 430 18.09 -2.15 -29.74
CA VAL A 430 17.58 -0.97 -29.06
C VAL A 430 17.89 -1.04 -27.57
N GLY A 431 18.14 0.12 -26.95
CA GLY A 431 18.25 0.28 -25.51
C GLY A 431 16.90 0.65 -24.90
N ILE A 432 16.51 -0.02 -23.80
CA ILE A 432 15.35 0.34 -22.99
C ILE A 432 15.83 0.59 -21.56
N GLU A 433 15.61 1.82 -21.07
CA GLU A 433 16.06 2.25 -19.74
C GLU A 433 15.19 1.63 -18.64
N ASN A 434 15.78 1.40 -17.46
CA ASN A 434 15.18 0.63 -16.36
C ASN A 434 13.97 1.30 -15.68
N LYS A 435 13.58 2.50 -16.08
CA LYS A 435 12.30 3.14 -15.71
C LYS A 435 11.16 2.81 -16.67
N LEU A 436 11.43 1.97 -17.67
CA LEU A 436 10.42 1.35 -18.52
C LEU A 436 10.32 -0.15 -18.24
N ASN A 437 9.12 -0.67 -18.36
CA ASN A 437 8.85 -2.08 -18.61
C ASN A 437 8.61 -2.29 -20.09
N TYR A 438 8.88 -3.50 -20.60
CA TYR A 438 8.56 -3.87 -21.97
C TYR A 438 7.88 -5.24 -22.03
N ILE A 439 6.83 -5.34 -22.85
CA ILE A 439 6.09 -6.57 -23.09
C ILE A 439 6.57 -7.14 -24.42
N TYR A 440 6.84 -8.44 -24.45
CA TYR A 440 7.44 -9.12 -25.61
C TYR A 440 7.03 -10.58 -25.70
N ARG A 441 7.26 -11.21 -26.84
CA ARG A 441 7.15 -12.66 -27.01
C ARG A 441 8.55 -13.29 -27.07
N PRO A 442 8.95 -14.15 -26.11
CA PRO A 442 10.31 -14.69 -26.00
C PRO A 442 10.76 -15.47 -27.24
N LYS A 443 9.86 -16.29 -27.78
CA LYS A 443 10.12 -17.08 -28.99
C LYS A 443 9.26 -16.52 -30.13
N GLY A 444 9.82 -15.55 -30.88
CA GLY A 444 9.14 -14.93 -32.01
C GLY A 444 8.90 -13.43 -31.85
N HIS A 445 7.78 -12.95 -32.35
CA HIS A 445 7.39 -11.55 -32.37
C HIS A 445 5.97 -11.39 -31.85
N LEU A 446 5.66 -10.25 -31.20
CA LEU A 446 4.30 -9.80 -31.08
C LEU A 446 3.80 -9.35 -32.46
N ARG A 447 2.59 -9.77 -32.81
CA ARG A 447 1.95 -9.31 -34.04
C ARG A 447 1.59 -7.84 -33.90
N ARG A 448 1.47 -7.15 -35.01
CA ARG A 448 1.16 -5.73 -35.02
C ARG A 448 -0.20 -5.42 -34.35
N ASP A 449 -1.20 -6.25 -34.62
CA ASP A 449 -2.51 -6.16 -33.99
C ASP A 449 -2.46 -6.47 -32.47
N GLU A 450 -1.60 -7.39 -32.02
CA GLU A 450 -1.38 -7.67 -30.60
C GLU A 450 -0.73 -6.47 -29.86
N VAL A 451 0.29 -5.85 -30.47
CA VAL A 451 0.94 -4.65 -29.88
C VAL A 451 -0.09 -3.54 -29.72
N MET A 452 -0.85 -3.25 -30.77
CA MET A 452 -1.85 -2.17 -30.72
C MET A 452 -2.97 -2.48 -29.72
N GLY A 453 -3.48 -3.72 -29.69
CA GLY A 453 -4.54 -4.11 -28.78
C GLY A 453 -4.09 -4.11 -27.31
N LEU A 454 -2.90 -4.65 -27.01
CA LEU A 454 -2.34 -4.63 -25.65
C LEU A 454 -2.08 -3.20 -25.18
N THR A 455 -1.51 -2.35 -26.05
CA THR A 455 -1.28 -0.93 -25.73
C THR A 455 -2.59 -0.23 -25.42
N ALA A 456 -3.60 -0.39 -26.25
CA ALA A 456 -4.90 0.24 -26.07
C ALA A 456 -5.59 -0.22 -24.78
N LEU A 457 -5.57 -1.50 -24.47
CA LEU A 457 -6.11 -2.02 -23.20
C LEU A 457 -5.39 -1.39 -22.01
N LEU A 458 -4.06 -1.38 -21.99
CA LEU A 458 -3.27 -0.81 -20.89
C LEU A 458 -3.47 0.70 -20.75
N ASP A 459 -3.70 1.44 -21.85
CA ASP A 459 -3.93 2.88 -21.83
C ASP A 459 -5.38 3.26 -21.54
N SER A 460 -6.30 2.29 -21.57
CA SER A 460 -7.71 2.54 -21.32
C SER A 460 -8.02 2.85 -19.85
N GLU A 461 -9.04 3.66 -19.63
CA GLU A 461 -9.56 3.93 -18.27
C GLU A 461 -9.98 2.66 -17.54
N MET A 462 -10.50 1.67 -18.24
CA MET A 462 -10.94 0.40 -17.65
C MET A 462 -9.77 -0.38 -17.02
N PHE A 463 -8.65 -0.51 -17.71
CA PHE A 463 -7.45 -1.18 -17.18
C PHE A 463 -6.78 -0.35 -16.08
N ASP A 464 -6.77 0.98 -16.21
CA ASP A 464 -6.26 1.88 -15.19
C ASP A 464 -7.10 1.79 -13.90
N ALA A 465 -8.43 1.78 -14.02
CA ALA A 465 -9.34 1.59 -12.89
C ALA A 465 -9.11 0.23 -12.21
N TYR A 466 -9.05 -0.87 -12.97
CA TYR A 466 -8.71 -2.17 -12.41
C TYR A 466 -7.38 -2.15 -11.65
N PHE A 467 -6.33 -1.60 -12.26
CA PHE A 467 -5.00 -1.51 -11.64
C PHE A 467 -5.02 -0.70 -10.34
N ARG A 468 -5.81 0.37 -10.29
CA ARG A 468 -5.99 1.21 -9.10
C ARG A 468 -6.67 0.50 -7.94
N THR A 469 -7.50 -0.51 -8.19
CA THR A 469 -8.19 -1.22 -7.11
C THR A 469 -7.22 -1.95 -6.16
N PHE A 470 -6.04 -2.33 -6.61
CA PHE A 470 -5.08 -3.07 -5.77
C PHE A 470 -3.69 -2.43 -5.70
N ASN A 471 -3.29 -1.60 -6.66
CA ASN A 471 -1.96 -1.00 -6.62
C ASN A 471 -1.88 0.15 -5.62
N GLY A 472 -1.19 -0.11 -4.52
CA GLY A 472 -0.89 0.86 -3.46
C GLY A 472 0.49 1.55 -3.58
N ASN A 473 1.27 1.31 -4.64
CA ASN A 473 2.64 1.80 -4.78
C ASN A 473 2.78 2.85 -5.89
N ILE A 474 3.83 3.68 -5.85
CA ILE A 474 4.19 4.59 -6.95
C ILE A 474 4.67 3.80 -8.17
N ASN A 475 5.23 2.62 -7.96
CA ASN A 475 5.74 1.78 -9.03
C ASN A 475 4.63 0.99 -9.71
N VAL A 476 4.69 0.90 -11.03
CA VAL A 476 3.95 -0.04 -11.87
C VAL A 476 4.88 -1.23 -12.10
N SER A 477 4.79 -2.24 -11.24
CA SER A 477 5.73 -3.36 -11.27
C SER A 477 5.38 -4.37 -12.36
N ALA A 478 6.41 -4.96 -12.98
CA ALA A 478 6.21 -6.04 -13.95
C ALA A 478 5.51 -7.26 -13.34
N THR A 479 5.65 -7.48 -12.03
CA THR A 479 4.99 -8.58 -11.31
C THR A 479 3.49 -8.35 -11.22
N GLU A 480 3.06 -7.14 -10.82
CA GLU A 480 1.63 -6.77 -10.75
C GLU A 480 0.96 -6.86 -12.13
N LEU A 481 1.62 -6.33 -13.16
CA LEU A 481 1.12 -6.41 -14.53
C LEU A 481 1.01 -7.85 -15.06
N ARG A 482 1.92 -8.73 -14.64
CA ARG A 482 1.91 -10.15 -15.04
C ARG A 482 0.70 -10.90 -14.48
N MET A 483 0.23 -10.50 -13.29
CA MET A 483 -0.92 -11.10 -12.63
C MET A 483 -2.27 -10.60 -13.17
N MET A 484 -2.28 -9.48 -13.91
CA MET A 484 -3.53 -8.94 -14.44
C MET A 484 -4.16 -9.93 -15.42
N PRO A 485 -5.44 -10.29 -15.24
CA PRO A 485 -6.18 -11.05 -16.24
C PRO A 485 -6.24 -10.29 -17.57
N LEU A 486 -6.22 -11.02 -18.65
CA LEU A 486 -6.35 -10.49 -20.00
C LEU A 486 -7.55 -11.13 -20.70
N PRO A 487 -8.29 -10.36 -21.53
CA PRO A 487 -9.35 -10.95 -22.35
C PRO A 487 -8.77 -11.94 -23.37
N PRO A 488 -9.60 -12.76 -24.03
CA PRO A 488 -9.13 -13.70 -25.05
C PRO A 488 -8.20 -13.05 -26.06
N ILE A 489 -7.15 -13.74 -26.49
CA ILE A 489 -6.13 -13.19 -27.38
C ILE A 489 -6.71 -12.66 -28.70
N GLU A 490 -7.78 -13.29 -29.19
CA GLU A 490 -8.46 -12.82 -30.40
C GLU A 490 -9.19 -11.48 -30.17
N THR A 491 -9.72 -11.25 -28.99
CA THR A 491 -10.27 -9.95 -28.58
C THR A 491 -9.21 -8.87 -28.60
N ILE A 492 -8.03 -9.15 -28.06
CA ILE A 492 -6.88 -8.23 -28.09
C ILE A 492 -6.53 -7.88 -29.53
N ARG A 493 -6.43 -8.87 -30.40
CA ARG A 493 -6.14 -8.71 -31.81
C ARG A 493 -7.23 -7.93 -32.56
N GLU A 494 -8.50 -8.19 -32.24
CA GLU A 494 -9.63 -7.48 -32.87
C GLU A 494 -9.63 -5.99 -32.52
N ILE A 495 -9.44 -5.65 -31.24
CA ILE A 495 -9.28 -4.25 -30.80
C ILE A 495 -8.12 -3.59 -31.55
N GLY A 496 -6.96 -4.24 -31.59
CA GLY A 496 -5.79 -3.73 -32.31
C GLY A 496 -6.06 -3.52 -33.81
N ARG A 497 -6.72 -4.45 -34.50
CA ARG A 497 -7.11 -4.30 -35.90
C ARG A 497 -8.05 -3.13 -36.14
N LYS A 498 -9.06 -2.94 -35.26
CA LYS A 498 -9.98 -1.80 -35.35
C LYS A 498 -9.25 -0.46 -35.27
N ILE A 499 -8.29 -0.34 -34.35
CA ILE A 499 -7.47 0.86 -34.17
C ILE A 499 -6.62 1.13 -35.42
N ILE A 500 -5.92 0.10 -35.92
CA ILE A 500 -5.09 0.21 -37.13
C ILE A 500 -5.93 0.62 -38.35
N LEU A 501 -7.08 -0.01 -38.54
CA LEU A 501 -7.98 0.29 -39.69
C LEU A 501 -8.55 1.71 -39.60
N ARG A 502 -8.92 2.18 -38.42
CA ARG A 502 -9.44 3.55 -38.21
C ARG A 502 -8.34 4.61 -38.24
N ASN A 503 -7.08 4.21 -38.11
CA ASN A 503 -5.93 5.10 -37.97
C ASN A 503 -6.17 6.22 -36.93
N ASN A 504 -6.86 5.87 -35.83
CA ASN A 504 -7.17 6.81 -34.77
C ASN A 504 -6.55 6.28 -33.46
N TYR A 505 -5.65 7.05 -32.88
CA TYR A 505 -4.86 6.73 -31.69
C TYR A 505 -5.21 7.66 -30.51
N SER A 506 -6.28 8.45 -30.61
CA SER A 506 -6.71 9.32 -29.52
C SER A 506 -7.22 8.50 -28.32
N ILE A 507 -6.95 8.97 -27.12
CA ILE A 507 -7.33 8.26 -25.90
C ILE A 507 -8.84 8.20 -25.75
N ASP A 508 -9.56 9.23 -26.16
CA ASP A 508 -11.03 9.23 -26.13
C ASP A 508 -11.59 8.11 -27.00
N PHE A 509 -11.10 7.98 -28.26
CA PHE A 509 -11.50 6.87 -29.13
C PHE A 509 -11.14 5.49 -28.55
N ILE A 510 -9.96 5.37 -27.91
CA ILE A 510 -9.52 4.11 -27.27
C ILE A 510 -10.46 3.76 -26.11
N ASN A 511 -10.79 4.73 -25.26
CA ASN A 511 -11.72 4.51 -24.14
C ASN A 511 -13.09 4.09 -24.63
N ASP A 512 -13.67 4.84 -25.59
CA ASP A 512 -14.98 4.51 -26.19
C ASP A 512 -14.97 3.09 -26.78
N LEU A 513 -13.93 2.76 -27.57
CA LEU A 513 -13.80 1.45 -28.19
C LEU A 513 -13.73 0.31 -27.17
N VAL A 514 -12.94 0.49 -26.10
CA VAL A 514 -12.74 -0.54 -25.08
C VAL A 514 -13.99 -0.68 -24.19
N LEU A 515 -14.57 0.43 -23.73
CA LEU A 515 -15.78 0.42 -22.91
C LEU A 515 -16.97 -0.19 -23.65
N ASP A 516 -17.19 0.20 -24.91
CA ASP A 516 -18.25 -0.36 -25.77
C ASP A 516 -18.04 -1.87 -26.00
N TYR A 517 -16.79 -2.29 -26.26
CA TYR A 517 -16.48 -3.69 -26.50
C TYR A 517 -16.85 -4.58 -25.33
N PHE A 518 -16.58 -4.14 -24.11
CA PHE A 518 -16.83 -4.87 -22.88
C PHE A 518 -18.16 -4.49 -22.19
N LYS A 519 -18.91 -3.55 -22.75
CA LYS A 519 -20.22 -3.08 -22.23
C LYS A 519 -20.13 -2.56 -20.79
N ILE A 520 -19.06 -1.86 -20.47
CA ILE A 520 -18.86 -1.13 -19.20
C ILE A 520 -19.41 0.29 -19.39
N GLN A 521 -20.35 0.69 -18.51
CA GLN A 521 -20.94 2.03 -18.49
C GLN A 521 -20.18 2.96 -17.53
#